data_770091182f72b6bedc480c9961e785f1
#
_entry.id   770091182f72b6bedc480c9961e785f1
#
_cell.length_a   1.000
_cell.length_b   1.000
_cell.length_c   1.000
_cell.angle_alpha   90.00
_cell.angle_beta   90.00
_cell.angle_gamma   90.00
#
_symmetry.space_group_name_H-M   'P 1'
#
loop_
_entity.id
_entity.type
_entity.pdbx_description
1 polymer ?
#
loop_
_entity_poly.entity_id
_entity_poly.type
_entity_poly.pdbx_seq_one_letter_code
_entity_poly.pdbx_strand_id
1 'polypeptide(L)'
;MFNLDNYMLERLYNIFGGIAILYGSIEYIVSVIFSKIMFDILGVKPILSLIPFYNTYRIYKEYKGRVWKRNWGVAYLLTFALPMAVIGVFVFTLINLPIITGDRFYDYYAMILILGLVVLVVGGLIISVFNFILLFTMYLPIFDTKGRRVVLYIQAALTLLVVLGNSIILKIDPHFDSLLLVKIQMIFSVVFTIVYLLSAREVRARIRSGEYVLQEKLDYGTMDSFELNATLKARERKLVVPRISKTTNYYVMDDNVI
;
A
#
# COMPACT_ATOMS: atom_id res chain seq x y z
N MET A 1 -12.08 25.33 -34.14
CA MET A 1 -11.53 25.90 -32.91
C MET A 1 -12.61 25.77 -31.85
N PHE A 2 -12.56 24.73 -31.02
CA PHE A 2 -13.58 24.50 -29.99
C PHE A 2 -13.37 25.51 -28.90
N ASN A 3 -14.18 26.55 -28.88
CA ASN A 3 -14.38 27.38 -27.71
C ASN A 3 -15.20 26.54 -26.71
N LEU A 4 -14.54 25.66 -25.99
CA LEU A 4 -15.11 25.13 -24.76
C LEU A 4 -15.26 26.32 -23.84
N ASP A 5 -16.51 26.73 -23.57
CA ASP A 5 -16.80 27.83 -22.67
C ASP A 5 -15.97 27.65 -21.41
N ASN A 6 -15.17 28.65 -21.03
CA ASN A 6 -14.36 28.66 -19.82
C ASN A 6 -15.18 28.21 -18.59
N TYR A 7 -16.49 28.51 -18.60
CA TYR A 7 -17.48 28.08 -17.62
C TYR A 7 -17.65 26.55 -17.54
N MET A 8 -17.64 25.83 -18.67
CA MET A 8 -17.71 24.35 -18.68
C MET A 8 -16.44 23.71 -18.11
N LEU A 9 -15.28 24.25 -18.46
CA LEU A 9 -13.99 23.79 -17.93
C LEU A 9 -13.88 24.04 -16.42
N GLU A 10 -14.28 25.23 -15.96
CA GLU A 10 -14.30 25.57 -14.54
C GLU A 10 -15.27 24.66 -13.76
N ARG A 11 -16.44 24.37 -14.32
CA ARG A 11 -17.43 23.50 -13.69
C ARG A 11 -16.94 22.05 -13.62
N LEU A 12 -16.30 21.53 -14.67
CA LEU A 12 -15.68 20.22 -14.67
C LEU A 12 -14.54 20.13 -13.63
N TYR A 13 -13.67 21.15 -13.59
CA TYR A 13 -12.59 21.23 -12.61
C TYR A 13 -13.11 21.21 -11.16
N ASN A 14 -14.17 21.97 -10.87
CA ASN A 14 -14.78 22.03 -9.56
C ASN A 14 -15.44 20.69 -9.16
N ILE A 15 -16.10 20.00 -10.10
CA ILE A 15 -16.71 18.69 -9.84
C ILE A 15 -15.63 17.63 -9.61
N PHE A 16 -14.62 17.52 -10.49
CA PHE A 16 -13.54 16.55 -10.34
C PHE A 16 -12.69 16.84 -9.11
N GLY A 17 -12.38 18.09 -8.83
CA GLY A 17 -11.67 18.51 -7.62
C GLY A 17 -12.45 18.16 -6.35
N GLY A 18 -13.75 18.43 -6.32
CA GLY A 18 -14.62 18.07 -5.19
C GLY A 18 -14.67 16.55 -4.93
N ILE A 19 -14.83 15.75 -5.99
CA ILE A 19 -14.82 14.28 -5.88
C ILE A 19 -13.45 13.77 -5.39
N ALA A 20 -12.36 14.30 -5.90
CA ALA A 20 -11.01 13.90 -5.48
C ALA A 20 -10.74 14.24 -4.01
N ILE A 21 -11.16 15.42 -3.55
CA ILE A 21 -11.05 15.83 -2.14
C ILE A 21 -11.89 14.90 -1.24
N LEU A 22 -13.13 14.62 -1.63
CA LEU A 22 -14.01 13.73 -0.88
C LEU A 22 -13.40 12.32 -0.75
N TYR A 23 -12.96 11.76 -1.87
CA TYR A 23 -12.35 10.44 -1.91
C TYR A 23 -11.06 10.38 -1.07
N GLY A 24 -10.17 11.35 -1.24
CA GLY A 24 -8.94 11.45 -0.45
C GLY A 24 -9.20 11.62 1.05
N SER A 25 -10.25 12.35 1.41
CA SER A 25 -10.67 12.51 2.82
C SER A 25 -11.16 11.19 3.42
N ILE A 26 -11.96 10.43 2.67
CA ILE A 26 -12.44 9.11 3.10
C ILE A 26 -11.27 8.15 3.27
N GLU A 27 -10.37 8.08 2.30
CA GLU A 27 -9.17 7.23 2.39
C GLU A 27 -8.29 7.61 3.58
N TYR A 28 -8.10 8.89 3.82
CA TYR A 28 -7.34 9.37 4.98
C TYR A 28 -7.98 8.94 6.29
N ILE A 29 -9.30 9.11 6.46
CA ILE A 29 -10.03 8.68 7.66
C ILE A 29 -9.87 7.17 7.88
N VAL A 30 -10.05 6.38 6.83
CA VAL A 30 -9.88 4.92 6.87
C VAL A 30 -8.44 4.55 7.27
N SER A 31 -7.44 5.21 6.69
CA SER A 31 -6.02 5.03 7.02
C SER A 31 -5.73 5.35 8.49
N VAL A 32 -6.29 6.43 9.02
CA VAL A 32 -6.15 6.81 10.45
C VAL A 32 -6.77 5.76 11.35
N ILE A 33 -7.99 5.29 11.04
CA ILE A 33 -8.68 4.25 11.84
C ILE A 33 -7.84 2.97 11.86
N PHE A 34 -7.39 2.51 10.69
CA PHE A 34 -6.56 1.33 10.57
C PHE A 34 -5.24 1.48 11.35
N SER A 35 -4.54 2.59 11.14
CA SER A 35 -3.26 2.87 11.81
C SER A 35 -3.40 2.95 13.32
N LYS A 36 -4.50 3.53 13.82
CA LYS A 36 -4.80 3.57 15.26
C LYS A 36 -4.95 2.16 15.86
N ILE A 37 -5.64 1.27 15.15
CA ILE A 37 -5.79 -0.13 15.57
C ILE A 37 -4.42 -0.83 15.54
N MET A 38 -3.65 -0.63 14.48
CA MET A 38 -2.32 -1.22 14.33
C MET A 38 -1.34 -0.71 15.38
N PHE A 39 -1.37 0.57 15.71
CA PHE A 39 -0.50 1.15 16.73
C PHE A 39 -0.81 0.59 18.12
N ASP A 40 -2.08 0.35 18.43
CA ASP A 40 -2.49 -0.33 19.65
C ASP A 40 -1.92 -1.76 19.71
N ILE A 41 -1.99 -2.51 18.60
CA ILE A 41 -1.40 -3.85 18.48
C ILE A 41 0.13 -3.82 18.63
N LEU A 42 0.79 -2.85 18.02
CA LEU A 42 2.24 -2.76 17.93
C LEU A 42 2.90 -2.04 19.12
N GLY A 43 2.11 -1.56 20.09
CA GLY A 43 2.60 -0.81 21.24
C GLY A 43 3.13 0.58 20.89
N VAL A 44 2.64 1.20 19.82
CA VAL A 44 2.99 2.56 19.39
C VAL A 44 1.94 3.55 19.91
N LYS A 45 2.36 4.78 20.23
CA LYS A 45 1.44 5.84 20.68
C LYS A 45 0.35 6.11 19.65
N PRO A 46 -0.95 5.94 19.97
CA PRO A 46 -2.06 6.04 19.00
C PRO A 46 -2.21 7.41 18.34
N ILE A 47 -1.78 8.49 19.02
CA ILE A 47 -1.87 9.86 18.48
C ILE A 47 -1.05 10.04 17.20
N LEU A 48 0.01 9.26 17.00
CA LEU A 48 0.84 9.31 15.81
C LEU A 48 0.12 8.78 14.56
N SER A 49 -1.04 8.13 14.72
CA SER A 49 -1.87 7.68 13.59
C SER A 49 -2.46 8.83 12.78
N LEU A 50 -2.56 10.02 13.38
CA LEU A 50 -3.06 11.22 12.73
C LEU A 50 -2.08 11.87 11.74
N ILE A 51 -0.79 11.50 11.79
CA ILE A 51 0.21 12.08 10.90
C ILE A 51 0.19 11.31 9.58
N PRO A 52 -0.24 11.95 8.47
CA PRO A 52 -0.30 11.27 7.17
C PRO A 52 1.09 10.79 6.75
N PHE A 53 1.16 9.73 5.97
CA PHE A 53 2.37 9.03 5.53
C PHE A 53 3.21 8.42 6.66
N TYR A 54 3.42 9.14 7.76
CA TYR A 54 4.17 8.64 8.92
C TYR A 54 3.47 7.45 9.58
N ASN A 55 2.14 7.46 9.66
CA ASN A 55 1.35 6.37 10.21
C ASN A 55 1.65 5.04 9.51
N THR A 56 1.60 5.01 8.20
CA THR A 56 1.89 3.82 7.37
C THR A 56 3.37 3.44 7.43
N TYR A 57 4.27 4.42 7.31
CA TYR A 57 5.72 4.21 7.49
C TYR A 57 6.04 3.55 8.83
N ARG A 58 5.39 4.01 9.91
CA ARG A 58 5.63 3.48 11.26
C ARG A 58 5.19 2.03 11.41
N ILE A 59 4.06 1.63 10.81
CA ILE A 59 3.62 0.24 10.79
C ILE A 59 4.68 -0.64 10.11
N TYR A 60 5.18 -0.25 8.96
CA TYR A 60 6.24 -0.98 8.25
C TYR A 60 7.55 -1.06 9.06
N LYS A 61 7.90 0.01 9.78
CA LYS A 61 9.07 0.01 10.67
C LYS A 61 8.91 -1.02 11.80
N GLU A 62 7.70 -1.18 12.33
CA GLU A 62 7.42 -2.19 13.35
C GLU A 62 7.34 -3.61 12.79
N TYR A 63 6.95 -3.77 11.53
CA TYR A 63 6.96 -5.06 10.84
C TYR A 63 8.37 -5.58 10.55
N LYS A 64 9.35 -4.69 10.46
CA LYS A 64 10.75 -5.09 10.28
C LYS A 64 11.20 -5.96 11.46
N GLY A 65 11.70 -7.16 11.17
CA GLY A 65 12.17 -8.16 12.15
C GLY A 65 11.06 -8.98 12.81
N ARG A 66 9.79 -8.61 12.63
CA ARG A 66 8.66 -9.44 13.10
C ARG A 66 8.09 -10.29 11.96
N VAL A 67 7.92 -9.68 10.80
CA VAL A 67 7.25 -10.24 9.62
C VAL A 67 8.13 -10.15 8.38
N TRP A 68 8.80 -9.03 8.21
CA TRP A 68 9.63 -8.73 7.04
C TRP A 68 11.07 -8.48 7.45
N LYS A 69 12.02 -8.94 6.60
CA LYS A 69 13.43 -8.65 6.77
C LYS A 69 13.74 -7.15 6.60
N ARG A 70 13.13 -6.51 5.61
CA ARG A 70 13.37 -5.10 5.26
C ARG A 70 12.27 -4.18 5.78
N ASN A 71 12.61 -2.91 5.98
CA ASN A 71 11.63 -1.87 6.26
C ASN A 71 11.00 -1.40 4.95
N TRP A 72 9.82 -1.93 4.62
CA TRP A 72 9.06 -1.51 3.44
C TRP A 72 8.54 -0.08 3.53
N GLY A 73 8.57 0.54 4.70
CA GLY A 73 8.19 1.95 4.87
C GLY A 73 9.06 2.92 4.08
N VAL A 74 10.33 2.59 3.84
CA VAL A 74 11.19 3.40 2.96
C VAL A 74 10.69 3.34 1.53
N ALA A 75 10.37 2.13 1.02
CA ALA A 75 9.79 1.98 -0.32
C ALA A 75 8.45 2.72 -0.43
N TYR A 76 7.60 2.64 0.61
CA TYR A 76 6.36 3.39 0.68
C TYR A 76 6.57 4.90 0.57
N LEU A 77 7.52 5.48 1.30
CA LEU A 77 7.81 6.92 1.19
C LEU A 77 8.33 7.29 -0.20
N LEU A 78 9.13 6.44 -0.82
CA LEU A 78 9.63 6.67 -2.17
C LEU A 78 8.52 6.68 -3.22
N THR A 79 7.43 5.94 -3.04
CA THR A 79 6.28 5.98 -3.99
C THR A 79 5.58 7.33 -4.02
N PHE A 80 5.76 8.17 -3.01
CA PHE A 80 5.25 9.55 -2.98
C PHE A 80 6.34 10.57 -3.32
N ALA A 81 7.54 10.42 -2.77
CA ALA A 81 8.62 11.39 -2.94
C ALA A 81 9.11 11.46 -4.39
N LEU A 82 9.25 10.32 -5.06
CA LEU A 82 9.73 10.27 -6.44
C LEU A 82 8.79 10.98 -7.43
N PRO A 83 7.47 10.69 -7.48
CA PRO A 83 6.55 11.39 -8.36
C PRO A 83 6.51 12.89 -8.09
N MET A 84 6.50 13.29 -6.82
CA MET A 84 6.51 14.71 -6.45
C MET A 84 7.78 15.41 -6.91
N ALA A 85 8.95 14.77 -6.78
CA ALA A 85 10.21 15.30 -7.30
C ALA A 85 10.18 15.42 -8.83
N VAL A 86 9.69 14.39 -9.54
CA VAL A 86 9.60 14.40 -11.02
C VAL A 86 8.65 15.50 -11.49
N ILE A 87 7.46 15.62 -10.88
CA ILE A 87 6.50 16.68 -11.20
C ILE A 87 7.11 18.06 -10.92
N GLY A 88 7.79 18.23 -9.78
CA GLY A 88 8.46 19.47 -9.41
C GLY A 88 9.53 19.88 -10.44
N VAL A 89 10.39 18.95 -10.85
CA VAL A 89 11.40 19.20 -11.89
C VAL A 89 10.75 19.53 -13.23
N PHE A 90 9.68 18.79 -13.60
CA PHE A 90 8.97 19.03 -14.87
C PHE A 90 8.32 20.43 -14.89
N VAL A 91 7.60 20.81 -13.83
CA VAL A 91 6.98 22.13 -13.70
C VAL A 91 8.05 23.24 -13.70
N PHE A 92 9.14 23.05 -12.94
CA PHE A 92 10.27 24.00 -12.93
C PHE A 92 10.86 24.18 -14.32
N THR A 93 11.05 23.10 -15.07
CA THR A 93 11.58 23.15 -16.44
C THR A 93 10.62 23.91 -17.37
N LEU A 94 9.32 23.63 -17.32
CA LEU A 94 8.32 24.32 -18.14
C LEU A 94 8.27 25.83 -17.85
N ILE A 95 8.37 26.24 -16.59
CA ILE A 95 8.34 27.66 -16.22
C ILE A 95 9.59 28.38 -16.72
N ASN A 96 10.75 27.74 -16.66
CA ASN A 96 12.03 28.37 -17.05
C ASN A 96 12.38 28.18 -18.51
N LEU A 97 11.65 27.32 -19.24
CA LEU A 97 11.95 27.02 -20.64
C LEU A 97 11.97 28.27 -21.57
N PRO A 98 10.99 29.20 -21.48
CA PRO A 98 11.02 30.41 -22.30
C PRO A 98 12.25 31.28 -22.03
N ILE A 99 12.73 31.33 -20.79
CA ILE A 99 13.90 32.09 -20.38
C ILE A 99 15.18 31.47 -20.95
N ILE A 100 15.25 30.11 -21.00
CA ILE A 100 16.45 29.38 -21.43
C ILE A 100 16.55 29.32 -22.94
N THR A 101 15.41 29.14 -23.65
CA THR A 101 15.40 28.86 -25.11
C THR A 101 15.08 30.06 -25.99
N GLY A 102 14.53 31.15 -25.42
CA GLY A 102 14.15 32.35 -26.15
C GLY A 102 13.22 32.02 -27.35
N ASP A 103 13.59 32.48 -28.55
CA ASP A 103 12.78 32.30 -29.76
C ASP A 103 12.60 30.83 -30.22
N ARG A 104 13.42 29.92 -29.72
CA ARG A 104 13.33 28.47 -30.00
C ARG A 104 12.40 27.71 -29.04
N PHE A 105 11.59 28.42 -28.26
CA PHE A 105 10.69 27.82 -27.28
C PHE A 105 9.81 26.69 -27.88
N TYR A 106 9.22 26.94 -29.05
CA TYR A 106 8.32 25.98 -29.67
C TYR A 106 9.01 24.69 -30.12
N ASP A 107 10.27 24.74 -30.55
CA ASP A 107 11.02 23.57 -30.99
C ASP A 107 11.29 22.60 -29.84
N TYR A 108 11.59 23.12 -28.65
CA TYR A 108 11.88 22.31 -27.47
C TYR A 108 10.63 21.91 -26.70
N TYR A 109 9.56 22.71 -26.77
CA TYR A 109 8.33 22.47 -26.03
C TYR A 109 7.70 21.12 -26.35
N ALA A 110 7.55 20.77 -27.62
CA ALA A 110 7.01 19.49 -28.06
C ALA A 110 7.88 18.30 -27.58
N MET A 111 9.20 18.42 -27.66
CA MET A 111 10.13 17.39 -27.20
C MET A 111 10.02 17.18 -25.67
N ILE A 112 9.95 18.25 -24.89
CA ILE A 112 9.81 18.17 -23.42
C ILE A 112 8.46 17.58 -23.02
N LEU A 113 7.39 17.94 -23.70
CA LEU A 113 6.07 17.33 -23.46
C LEU A 113 6.08 15.83 -23.72
N ILE A 114 6.66 15.38 -24.85
CA ILE A 114 6.78 13.95 -25.17
C ILE A 114 7.63 13.23 -24.12
N LEU A 115 8.78 13.78 -23.74
CA LEU A 115 9.64 13.22 -22.70
C LEU A 115 8.92 13.15 -21.36
N GLY A 116 8.22 14.21 -20.97
CA GLY A 116 7.41 14.26 -19.76
C GLY A 116 6.33 13.19 -19.74
N LEU A 117 5.63 12.99 -20.85
CA LEU A 117 4.61 11.96 -21.00
C LEU A 117 5.21 10.55 -20.86
N VAL A 118 6.36 10.28 -21.48
CA VAL A 118 7.06 9.00 -21.34
C VAL A 118 7.46 8.75 -19.88
N VAL A 119 8.03 9.76 -19.20
CA VAL A 119 8.41 9.65 -17.79
C VAL A 119 7.20 9.42 -16.89
N LEU A 120 6.06 10.08 -17.15
CA LEU A 120 4.82 9.87 -16.39
C LEU A 120 4.25 8.46 -16.59
N VAL A 121 4.26 7.94 -17.83
CA VAL A 121 3.76 6.59 -18.11
C VAL A 121 4.64 5.53 -17.49
N VAL A 122 5.95 5.58 -17.72
CA VAL A 122 6.91 4.60 -17.18
C VAL A 122 6.96 4.70 -15.64
N GLY A 123 7.04 5.91 -15.11
CA GLY A 123 7.01 6.16 -13.67
C GLY A 123 5.72 5.66 -13.02
N GLY A 124 4.57 5.90 -13.66
CA GLY A 124 3.27 5.41 -13.20
C GLY A 124 3.20 3.88 -13.14
N LEU A 125 3.75 3.17 -14.14
CA LEU A 125 3.83 1.71 -14.12
C LEU A 125 4.72 1.19 -12.98
N ILE A 126 5.89 1.79 -12.79
CA ILE A 126 6.80 1.42 -11.70
C ILE A 126 6.12 1.61 -10.34
N ILE A 127 5.49 2.76 -10.11
CA ILE A 127 4.77 3.07 -8.87
C ILE A 127 3.62 2.08 -8.65
N SER A 128 2.90 1.71 -9.71
CA SER A 128 1.80 0.73 -9.61
C SER A 128 2.28 -0.65 -9.18
N VAL A 129 3.42 -1.12 -9.70
CA VAL A 129 4.05 -2.37 -9.26
C VAL A 129 4.49 -2.28 -7.79
N PHE A 130 5.08 -1.16 -7.37
CA PHE A 130 5.43 -0.97 -5.97
C PHE A 130 4.20 -0.94 -5.06
N ASN A 131 3.13 -0.25 -5.44
CA ASN A 131 1.88 -0.23 -4.68
C ASN A 131 1.26 -1.63 -4.54
N PHE A 132 1.33 -2.45 -5.59
CA PHE A 132 0.93 -3.85 -5.54
C PHE A 132 1.72 -4.64 -4.49
N ILE A 133 3.05 -4.50 -4.46
CA ILE A 133 3.91 -5.15 -3.46
C ILE A 133 3.60 -4.63 -2.04
N LEU A 134 3.40 -3.31 -1.90
CA LEU A 134 3.06 -2.68 -0.62
C LEU A 134 1.72 -3.16 -0.07
N LEU A 135 0.73 -3.39 -0.92
CA LEU A 135 -0.56 -3.98 -0.53
C LEU A 135 -0.35 -5.32 0.19
N PHE A 136 0.44 -6.22 -0.39
CA PHE A 136 0.76 -7.52 0.24
C PHE A 136 1.55 -7.36 1.53
N THR A 137 2.57 -6.54 1.51
CA THR A 137 3.47 -6.39 2.67
C THR A 137 2.77 -5.75 3.86
N MET A 138 1.74 -4.95 3.64
CA MET A 138 0.96 -4.31 4.70
C MET A 138 -0.09 -5.25 5.29
N TYR A 139 -0.88 -5.93 4.45
CA TYR A 139 -2.10 -6.60 4.91
C TYR A 139 -1.94 -8.11 5.13
N LEU A 140 -1.02 -8.77 4.43
CA LEU A 140 -0.77 -10.22 4.59
C LEU A 140 -0.54 -10.64 6.05
N PRO A 141 0.23 -9.88 6.87
CA PRO A 141 0.50 -10.27 8.26
C PRO A 141 -0.73 -10.28 9.18
N ILE A 142 -1.79 -9.57 8.81
CA ILE A 142 -3.01 -9.41 9.60
C ILE A 142 -4.03 -10.51 9.22
N PHE A 143 -3.95 -11.04 8.00
CA PHE A 143 -4.87 -12.04 7.50
C PHE A 143 -4.43 -13.44 7.93
N ASP A 144 -5.00 -13.90 9.03
CA ASP A 144 -4.70 -15.21 9.63
C ASP A 144 -5.46 -16.38 8.96
N THR A 145 -6.65 -16.10 8.37
CA THR A 145 -7.48 -17.11 7.72
C THR A 145 -7.27 -17.20 6.22
N LYS A 146 -7.40 -18.41 5.65
CA LYS A 146 -7.28 -18.64 4.20
C LYS A 146 -8.29 -17.78 3.41
N GLY A 147 -9.54 -17.66 3.87
CA GLY A 147 -10.58 -16.87 3.20
C GLY A 147 -10.22 -15.39 3.09
N ARG A 148 -9.67 -14.78 4.16
CA ARG A 148 -9.23 -13.38 4.13
C ARG A 148 -8.04 -13.15 3.21
N ARG A 149 -7.11 -14.10 3.14
CA ARG A 149 -6.00 -14.05 2.17
C ARG A 149 -6.49 -14.11 0.73
N VAL A 150 -7.56 -14.86 0.44
CA VAL A 150 -8.16 -14.88 -0.90
C VAL A 150 -8.68 -13.49 -1.28
N VAL A 151 -9.33 -12.75 -0.36
CA VAL A 151 -9.77 -11.37 -0.62
C VAL A 151 -8.58 -10.46 -0.97
N LEU A 152 -7.44 -10.61 -0.28
CA LEU A 152 -6.21 -9.87 -0.62
C LEU A 152 -5.71 -10.22 -2.03
N TYR A 153 -5.70 -11.50 -2.40
CA TYR A 153 -5.26 -11.93 -3.73
C TYR A 153 -6.18 -11.41 -4.84
N ILE A 154 -7.50 -11.42 -4.63
CA ILE A 154 -8.47 -10.87 -5.59
C ILE A 154 -8.27 -9.36 -5.73
N GLN A 155 -8.13 -8.61 -4.63
CA GLN A 155 -7.88 -7.17 -4.67
C GLN A 155 -6.58 -6.86 -5.44
N ALA A 156 -5.54 -7.61 -5.19
CA ALA A 156 -4.26 -7.47 -5.87
C ALA A 156 -4.38 -7.78 -7.38
N ALA A 157 -5.07 -8.86 -7.74
CA ALA A 157 -5.31 -9.21 -9.14
C ALA A 157 -6.14 -8.14 -9.86
N LEU A 158 -7.22 -7.62 -9.25
CA LEU A 158 -8.02 -6.54 -9.81
C LEU A 158 -7.21 -5.25 -10.00
N THR A 159 -6.38 -4.89 -9.01
CA THR A 159 -5.49 -3.72 -9.13
C THR A 159 -4.53 -3.88 -10.30
N LEU A 160 -3.92 -5.06 -10.45
CA LEU A 160 -3.02 -5.36 -11.57
C LEU A 160 -3.75 -5.33 -12.91
N LEU A 161 -4.95 -5.92 -12.99
CA LEU A 161 -5.77 -5.93 -14.21
C LEU A 161 -6.18 -4.51 -14.64
N VAL A 162 -6.54 -3.62 -13.70
CA VAL A 162 -6.85 -2.22 -14.03
C VAL A 162 -5.62 -1.50 -14.58
N VAL A 163 -4.44 -1.70 -13.97
CA VAL A 163 -3.20 -1.08 -14.44
C VAL A 163 -2.80 -1.59 -15.84
N LEU A 164 -2.82 -2.91 -16.04
CA LEU A 164 -2.48 -3.53 -17.32
C LEU A 164 -3.58 -3.30 -18.36
N GLY A 165 -4.86 -3.33 -17.96
CA GLY A 165 -6.01 -3.11 -18.82
C GLY A 165 -5.96 -1.75 -19.48
N ASN A 166 -5.69 -0.70 -18.69
CA ASN A 166 -5.54 0.64 -19.25
C ASN A 166 -4.29 0.83 -20.13
N SER A 167 -3.23 0.04 -19.90
CA SER A 167 -1.96 0.21 -20.61
C SER A 167 -1.83 -0.69 -21.86
N ILE A 168 -2.40 -1.88 -21.84
CA ILE A 168 -2.17 -2.94 -22.85
C ILE A 168 -3.47 -3.35 -23.54
N ILE A 169 -4.54 -3.63 -22.78
CA ILE A 169 -5.78 -4.22 -23.33
C ILE A 169 -6.48 -3.24 -24.27
N LEU A 170 -6.51 -1.94 -23.97
CA LEU A 170 -7.07 -0.90 -24.85
C LEU A 170 -6.35 -0.79 -26.20
N LYS A 171 -5.10 -1.26 -26.30
CA LYS A 171 -4.36 -1.31 -27.57
C LYS A 171 -4.71 -2.56 -28.39
N ILE A 172 -5.15 -3.64 -27.73
CA ILE A 172 -5.47 -4.93 -28.35
C ILE A 172 -6.95 -4.96 -28.73
N ASP A 173 -7.82 -4.48 -27.87
CA ASP A 173 -9.27 -4.40 -28.10
C ASP A 173 -9.80 -3.01 -27.72
N PRO A 174 -10.03 -2.13 -28.71
CA PRO A 174 -10.59 -0.80 -28.48
C PRO A 174 -12.02 -0.82 -27.91
N HIS A 175 -12.75 -1.94 -27.99
CA HIS A 175 -14.10 -2.09 -27.46
C HIS A 175 -14.11 -2.59 -25.99
N PHE A 176 -12.93 -2.87 -25.42
CA PHE A 176 -12.85 -3.29 -24.04
C PHE A 176 -13.36 -2.20 -23.10
N ASP A 177 -14.39 -2.51 -22.32
CA ASP A 177 -14.95 -1.58 -21.33
C ASP A 177 -14.05 -1.48 -20.08
N SER A 178 -13.01 -0.65 -20.20
CA SER A 178 -12.10 -0.35 -19.08
C SER A 178 -12.83 0.30 -17.90
N LEU A 179 -13.95 1.01 -18.16
CA LEU A 179 -14.74 1.65 -17.13
C LEU A 179 -15.48 0.62 -16.27
N LEU A 180 -15.95 -0.49 -16.86
CA LEU A 180 -16.56 -1.59 -16.11
C LEU A 180 -15.56 -2.21 -15.13
N LEU A 181 -14.32 -2.46 -15.60
CA LEU A 181 -13.26 -3.03 -14.74
C LEU A 181 -12.91 -2.11 -13.57
N VAL A 182 -12.82 -0.80 -13.81
CA VAL A 182 -12.59 0.20 -12.75
C VAL A 182 -13.74 0.20 -11.74
N LYS A 183 -15.00 0.14 -12.19
CA LYS A 183 -16.16 0.06 -11.29
C LYS A 183 -16.13 -1.19 -10.41
N ILE A 184 -15.82 -2.36 -11.00
CA ILE A 184 -15.69 -3.62 -10.25
C ILE A 184 -14.58 -3.49 -9.20
N GLN A 185 -13.43 -2.96 -9.57
CA GLN A 185 -12.32 -2.74 -8.64
C GLN A 185 -12.71 -1.79 -7.50
N MET A 186 -13.42 -0.71 -7.77
CA MET A 186 -13.87 0.24 -6.74
C MET A 186 -14.80 -0.44 -5.73
N ILE A 187 -15.80 -1.21 -6.20
CA ILE A 187 -16.72 -1.95 -5.33
C ILE A 187 -15.93 -2.94 -4.47
N PHE A 188 -15.02 -3.69 -5.08
CA PHE A 188 -14.23 -4.69 -4.37
C PHE A 188 -13.25 -4.04 -3.37
N SER A 189 -12.74 -2.85 -3.65
CA SER A 189 -11.90 -2.08 -2.71
C SER A 189 -12.65 -1.71 -1.43
N VAL A 190 -13.95 -1.43 -1.51
CA VAL A 190 -14.79 -1.22 -0.30
C VAL A 190 -14.87 -2.51 0.52
N VAL A 191 -15.16 -3.65 -0.13
CA VAL A 191 -15.19 -4.96 0.54
C VAL A 191 -13.84 -5.27 1.19
N PHE A 192 -12.75 -5.07 0.47
CA PHE A 192 -11.39 -5.27 0.97
C PHE A 192 -11.12 -4.39 2.20
N THR A 193 -11.52 -3.12 2.15
CA THR A 193 -11.38 -2.17 3.26
C THR A 193 -12.09 -2.67 4.52
N ILE A 194 -13.32 -3.14 4.38
CA ILE A 194 -14.09 -3.70 5.50
C ILE A 194 -13.36 -4.93 6.06
N VAL A 195 -12.90 -5.84 5.20
CA VAL A 195 -12.25 -7.09 5.61
C VAL A 195 -10.94 -6.82 6.36
N TYR A 196 -10.09 -5.90 5.90
CA TYR A 196 -8.84 -5.64 6.61
C TYR A 196 -9.06 -4.89 7.93
N LEU A 197 -10.04 -3.98 8.02
CA LEU A 197 -10.38 -3.30 9.27
C LEU A 197 -10.93 -4.29 10.31
N LEU A 198 -11.83 -5.20 9.89
CA LEU A 198 -12.36 -6.24 10.76
C LEU A 198 -11.25 -7.19 11.22
N SER A 199 -10.34 -7.59 10.32
CA SER A 199 -9.20 -8.44 10.66
C SER A 199 -8.27 -7.78 11.68
N ALA A 200 -7.95 -6.51 11.51
CA ALA A 200 -7.13 -5.76 12.46
C ALA A 200 -7.81 -5.64 13.84
N ARG A 201 -9.14 -5.39 13.85
CA ARG A 201 -9.91 -5.34 15.11
C ARG A 201 -9.93 -6.68 15.82
N GLU A 202 -10.09 -7.78 15.10
CA GLU A 202 -10.10 -9.13 15.66
C GLU A 202 -8.72 -9.49 16.24
N VAL A 203 -7.64 -9.25 15.50
CA VAL A 203 -6.26 -9.45 15.99
C VAL A 203 -6.04 -8.66 17.28
N ARG A 204 -6.47 -7.39 17.32
CA ARG A 204 -6.39 -6.57 18.54
C ARG A 204 -7.18 -7.18 19.70
N ALA A 205 -8.42 -7.64 19.46
CA ALA A 205 -9.27 -8.23 20.48
C ALA A 205 -8.63 -9.50 21.07
N ARG A 206 -8.08 -10.37 20.24
CA ARG A 206 -7.40 -11.61 20.64
C ARG A 206 -6.11 -11.36 21.43
N ILE A 207 -5.37 -10.29 21.12
CA ILE A 207 -4.20 -9.88 21.92
C ILE A 207 -4.66 -9.38 23.30
N ARG A 208 -5.72 -8.56 23.35
CA ARG A 208 -6.25 -8.02 24.60
C ARG A 208 -6.86 -9.10 25.51
N SER A 209 -7.46 -10.14 24.92
CA SER A 209 -7.93 -11.32 25.68
C SER A 209 -6.81 -12.23 26.18
N GLY A 210 -5.57 -12.00 25.73
CA GLY A 210 -4.43 -12.85 26.07
C GLY A 210 -4.35 -14.15 25.27
N GLU A 211 -5.26 -14.38 24.31
CA GLU A 211 -5.28 -15.57 23.46
C GLU A 211 -4.09 -15.59 22.50
N TYR A 212 -3.68 -14.42 22.01
CA TYR A 212 -2.58 -14.23 21.07
C TYR A 212 -1.51 -13.30 21.66
N VAL A 213 -0.28 -13.50 21.20
CA VAL A 213 0.87 -12.67 21.55
C VAL A 213 1.48 -12.10 20.28
N LEU A 214 1.91 -10.84 20.34
CA LEU A 214 2.67 -10.22 19.26
C LEU A 214 4.01 -10.92 19.12
N GLN A 215 4.39 -11.28 17.89
CA GLN A 215 5.70 -11.87 17.62
C GLN A 215 6.83 -10.90 18.01
N GLU A 216 7.84 -11.39 18.67
CA GLU A 216 9.03 -10.61 19.02
C GLU A 216 9.86 -10.27 17.78
N LYS A 217 10.52 -9.09 17.81
CA LYS A 217 11.47 -8.72 16.77
C LYS A 217 12.69 -9.62 16.85
N LEU A 218 13.07 -10.19 15.70
CA LEU A 218 14.32 -10.92 15.59
C LEU A 218 15.48 -9.91 15.58
N ASP A 219 16.59 -10.27 16.22
CA ASP A 219 17.78 -9.44 16.25
C ASP A 219 18.55 -9.59 14.92
N TYR A 220 18.76 -8.46 14.24
CA TYR A 220 19.50 -8.44 12.97
C TYR A 220 21.02 -8.47 13.16
N GLY A 221 21.49 -8.17 14.36
CA GLY A 221 22.93 -8.13 14.66
C GLY A 221 23.54 -9.51 14.85
N THR A 222 22.72 -10.46 15.26
CA THR A 222 23.18 -11.82 15.65
C THR A 222 22.85 -12.91 14.62
N MET A 223 21.87 -12.66 13.73
CA MET A 223 21.39 -13.65 12.76
C MET A 223 21.91 -13.37 11.36
N ASP A 224 22.35 -14.42 10.65
CA ASP A 224 22.62 -14.31 9.21
C ASP A 224 21.34 -13.98 8.42
N SER A 225 21.55 -13.32 7.33
CA SER A 225 20.48 -12.84 6.45
C SER A 225 19.61 -13.96 5.87
N PHE A 226 20.20 -15.15 5.67
CA PHE A 226 19.49 -16.34 5.20
C PHE A 226 18.66 -16.94 6.32
N GLU A 227 19.24 -17.13 7.50
CA GLU A 227 18.59 -17.64 8.70
C GLU A 227 17.40 -16.77 9.12
N LEU A 228 17.59 -15.46 9.13
CA LEU A 228 16.53 -14.48 9.38
C LEU A 228 15.33 -14.67 8.44
N ASN A 229 15.60 -14.82 7.13
CA ASN A 229 14.53 -14.99 6.15
C ASN A 229 13.83 -16.36 6.28
N ALA A 230 14.59 -17.41 6.58
CA ALA A 230 14.05 -18.75 6.83
C ALA A 230 13.15 -18.75 8.07
N THR A 231 13.58 -18.14 9.16
CA THR A 231 12.80 -18.00 10.40
C THR A 231 11.52 -17.21 10.19
N LEU A 232 11.58 -16.06 9.48
CA LEU A 232 10.39 -15.28 9.15
C LEU A 232 9.42 -16.03 8.24
N LYS A 233 9.93 -16.87 7.34
CA LYS A 233 9.12 -17.74 6.48
C LYS A 233 8.45 -18.86 7.29
N ALA A 234 9.19 -19.50 8.20
CA ALA A 234 8.66 -20.52 9.11
C ALA A 234 7.54 -19.96 10.03
N ARG A 235 7.62 -18.69 10.41
CA ARG A 235 6.55 -17.95 11.12
C ARG A 235 5.33 -17.64 10.22
N GLU A 236 5.27 -18.13 8.99
CA GLU A 236 4.20 -17.87 8.01
C GLU A 236 3.92 -16.37 7.78
N ARG A 237 4.88 -15.51 8.12
CA ARG A 237 4.76 -14.04 8.07
C ARG A 237 3.54 -13.49 8.82
N LYS A 238 3.08 -14.20 9.84
CA LYS A 238 2.01 -13.76 10.73
C LYS A 238 2.54 -12.74 11.73
N LEU A 239 1.73 -11.76 12.07
CA LEU A 239 2.07 -10.73 13.05
C LEU A 239 1.93 -11.27 14.49
N VAL A 240 0.99 -12.17 14.71
CA VAL A 240 0.63 -12.72 16.01
C VAL A 240 0.64 -14.24 16.00
N VAL A 241 0.89 -14.84 17.15
CA VAL A 241 0.84 -16.28 17.37
C VAL A 241 -0.05 -16.61 18.56
N PRO A 242 -0.74 -17.76 18.58
CA PRO A 242 -1.48 -18.19 19.73
C PRO A 242 -0.54 -18.27 20.95
N ARG A 243 -1.03 -17.80 22.09
CA ARG A 243 -0.32 -18.00 23.36
C ARG A 243 -0.43 -19.48 23.68
N ILE A 244 0.66 -20.23 23.58
CA ILE A 244 0.72 -21.60 24.06
C ILE A 244 0.53 -21.50 25.58
N SER A 245 -0.64 -21.91 26.09
CA SER A 245 -0.82 -22.09 27.51
C SER A 245 0.22 -23.15 27.93
N LYS A 246 1.11 -22.79 28.83
CA LYS A 246 2.00 -23.74 29.49
C LYS A 246 1.19 -24.62 30.45
N THR A 247 0.15 -25.24 30.01
CA THR A 247 -0.32 -26.51 30.55
C THR A 247 0.60 -27.57 29.97
N THR A 248 1.83 -27.57 30.47
CA THR A 248 2.72 -28.69 30.34
C THR A 248 2.05 -29.82 31.10
N ASN A 249 1.31 -30.66 30.42
CA ASN A 249 1.15 -32.01 30.87
C ASN A 249 2.56 -32.59 30.86
N TYR A 250 3.21 -32.54 32.01
CA TYR A 250 4.28 -33.47 32.32
C TYR A 250 3.60 -34.86 32.23
N TYR A 251 3.73 -35.54 31.11
CA TYR A 251 3.68 -36.98 31.11
C TYR A 251 4.85 -37.39 31.98
N VAL A 252 4.55 -37.66 33.24
CA VAL A 252 5.41 -38.48 34.08
C VAL A 252 5.55 -39.76 33.29
N MET A 253 6.70 -39.95 32.65
CA MET A 253 7.12 -41.27 32.22
C MET A 253 7.25 -42.05 33.53
N ASP A 254 6.29 -42.96 33.76
CA ASP A 254 6.40 -43.98 34.77
C ASP A 254 7.59 -44.87 34.38
N ASP A 255 8.73 -44.60 35.04
CA ASP A 255 9.94 -45.45 34.94
C ASP A 255 9.76 -46.76 35.72
N ASN A 256 8.61 -47.37 35.64
CA ASN A 256 8.35 -48.68 36.25
C ASN A 256 7.82 -49.65 35.23
N VAL A 257 8.67 -50.09 34.30
CA VAL A 257 8.54 -51.45 33.71
C VAL A 257 9.93 -52.08 33.68
N ILE A 258 10.20 -52.86 34.76
CA ILE A 258 11.19 -53.89 34.80
C ILE A 258 10.57 -55.14 34.18
#